data_20aaca13abc34f6fffa07dbfc277c73a
#
_entry.id   20aaca13abc34f6fffa07dbfc277c73a
#
_cell.length_a   1.000
_cell.length_b   1.000
_cell.length_c   1.000
_cell.angle_alpha   90.00
_cell.angle_beta   90.00
_cell.angle_gamma   90.00
#
_symmetry.space_group_name_H-M   'P 1'
#
loop_
_entity.id
_entity.type
_entity.pdbx_description
1 polymer ?
#
loop_
_entity_poly.entity_id
_entity_poly.type
_entity_poly.pdbx_seq_one_letter_code
_entity_poly.pdbx_strand_id
1 'polypeptide(L)'
;MPKPADTNNNKIPESHYDIVKGNNYAQVAMVMPNGSLANNTVAFVWDGEFVRFSTLKARQKYKNLAGDQRVALCIADPAHPWRYPEIRGNAESTEDTDRSGINSIAKKYMNQDVYPFDQPGDQRVTFTVKPTRIRAEYVHAADGTPENIGIQRG
;
A
#
# COMPACT_ATOMS: atom_id res chain seq x y z
N MET A 1 20.68 -12.80 11.76
CA MET A 1 19.52 -12.38 10.96
C MET A 1 18.86 -11.14 11.57
N PRO A 2 18.60 -10.12 10.78
CA PRO A 2 17.91 -8.95 11.31
C PRO A 2 16.52 -9.34 11.83
N LYS A 3 16.16 -8.84 13.00
CA LYS A 3 14.79 -8.98 13.48
C LYS A 3 13.84 -8.14 12.64
N PRO A 4 12.60 -8.61 12.41
CA PRO A 4 11.58 -7.72 11.90
C PRO A 4 11.48 -6.48 12.77
N ALA A 5 11.48 -5.31 12.15
CA ALA A 5 11.28 -4.08 12.87
C ALA A 5 9.78 -3.92 13.15
N ASP A 6 9.40 -4.11 14.41
CA ASP A 6 8.05 -3.79 14.87
C ASP A 6 8.09 -2.32 15.31
N THR A 7 7.54 -1.45 14.47
CA THR A 7 7.66 -0.02 14.70
C THR A 7 6.57 0.47 15.63
N ASN A 8 6.88 0.65 16.90
CA ASN A 8 5.94 1.16 17.90
C ASN A 8 5.42 2.57 17.59
N ASN A 9 6.08 3.30 16.68
CA ASN A 9 5.67 4.65 16.27
C ASN A 9 4.78 4.65 15.02
N ASN A 10 4.42 3.48 14.50
CA ASN A 10 3.59 3.30 13.30
C ASN A 10 4.16 4.03 12.07
N LYS A 11 5.48 3.99 11.90
CA LYS A 11 6.16 4.58 10.73
C LYS A 11 6.93 3.51 9.97
N ILE A 12 7.07 3.71 8.66
CA ILE A 12 7.96 2.89 7.85
C ILE A 12 9.39 3.17 8.30
N PRO A 13 10.19 2.14 8.63
CA PRO A 13 11.59 2.35 8.99
C PRO A 13 12.43 2.67 7.76
N GLU A 14 13.52 3.39 7.98
CA GLU A 14 14.43 3.82 6.91
C GLU A 14 14.94 2.66 6.06
N SER A 15 15.14 1.50 6.67
CA SER A 15 15.57 0.28 5.99
C SER A 15 14.64 -0.17 4.88
N HIS A 16 13.40 0.34 4.83
CA HIS A 16 12.38 -0.04 3.86
C HIS A 16 11.89 1.14 3.01
N TYR A 17 12.55 2.30 3.10
CA TYR A 17 12.16 3.48 2.31
C TYR A 17 12.24 3.23 0.81
N ASP A 18 13.23 2.49 0.35
CA ASP A 18 13.40 2.17 -1.06
C ASP A 18 12.19 1.42 -1.63
N ILE A 19 11.55 0.58 -0.82
CA ILE A 19 10.37 -0.18 -1.23
C ILE A 19 9.17 0.75 -1.44
N VAL A 20 8.93 1.67 -0.50
CA VAL A 20 7.75 2.55 -0.55
C VAL A 20 7.96 3.75 -1.48
N LYS A 21 9.20 4.11 -1.76
CA LYS A 21 9.53 5.14 -2.75
C LYS A 21 9.58 4.60 -4.17
N GLY A 22 9.90 3.32 -4.34
CA GLY A 22 10.02 2.70 -5.66
C GLY A 22 8.68 2.46 -6.33
N ASN A 23 8.72 2.17 -7.64
CA ASN A 23 7.53 1.88 -8.45
C ASN A 23 7.06 0.44 -8.22
N ASN A 24 6.81 0.12 -6.98
CA ASN A 24 6.28 -1.17 -6.54
C ASN A 24 4.76 -1.06 -6.39
N TYR A 25 4.10 -2.19 -6.15
CA TYR A 25 2.65 -2.24 -5.97
C TYR A 25 2.33 -2.78 -4.59
N ALA A 26 1.23 -2.30 -4.02
CA ALA A 26 0.72 -2.78 -2.75
C ALA A 26 -0.36 -3.84 -2.98
N GLN A 27 -0.31 -4.92 -2.21
CA GLN A 27 -1.43 -5.84 -2.06
C GLN A 27 -2.30 -5.31 -0.92
N VAL A 28 -3.57 -5.05 -1.19
CA VAL A 28 -4.49 -4.46 -0.22
C VAL A 28 -5.57 -5.47 0.13
N ALA A 29 -5.60 -5.86 1.41
CA ALA A 29 -6.66 -6.69 1.97
C ALA A 29 -7.70 -5.81 2.64
N MET A 30 -8.97 -6.13 2.44
CA MET A 30 -10.10 -5.36 2.97
C MET A 30 -11.28 -6.27 3.25
N VAL A 31 -12.27 -5.75 3.97
CA VAL A 31 -13.49 -6.47 4.32
C VAL A 31 -14.61 -6.06 3.38
N MET A 32 -15.26 -7.04 2.77
CA MET A 32 -16.42 -6.82 1.91
C MET A 32 -17.70 -6.63 2.75
N PRO A 33 -18.77 -6.07 2.14
CA PRO A 33 -20.03 -5.86 2.88
C PRO A 33 -20.62 -7.14 3.51
N ASN A 34 -20.37 -8.32 2.92
CA ASN A 34 -20.83 -9.59 3.47
C ASN A 34 -19.89 -10.18 4.53
N GLY A 35 -18.83 -9.44 4.90
CA GLY A 35 -17.85 -9.91 5.89
C GLY A 35 -16.73 -10.78 5.33
N SER A 36 -16.78 -11.14 4.05
CA SER A 36 -15.68 -11.89 3.43
C SER A 36 -14.48 -10.95 3.16
N LEU A 37 -13.33 -11.54 2.88
CA LEU A 37 -12.10 -10.78 2.63
C LEU A 37 -11.86 -10.65 1.13
N ALA A 38 -11.37 -9.47 0.73
CA ALA A 38 -10.91 -9.21 -0.63
C ALA A 38 -9.46 -8.78 -0.60
N ASN A 39 -8.75 -9.06 -1.68
CA ASN A 39 -7.35 -8.66 -1.84
C ASN A 39 -7.12 -8.28 -3.29
N ASN A 40 -6.53 -7.11 -3.53
CA ASN A 40 -6.14 -6.70 -4.89
C ASN A 40 -4.90 -5.81 -4.88
N THR A 41 -4.32 -5.68 -6.06
CA THR A 41 -3.11 -4.90 -6.29
C THR A 41 -3.48 -3.44 -6.57
N VAL A 42 -2.79 -2.51 -5.94
CA VAL A 42 -2.95 -1.08 -6.19
C VAL A 42 -1.60 -0.40 -6.40
N ALA A 43 -1.60 0.61 -7.26
CA ALA A 43 -0.54 1.61 -7.28
C ALA A 43 -0.72 2.55 -6.07
N PHE A 44 0.38 3.05 -5.53
CA PHE A 44 0.33 3.88 -4.33
C PHE A 44 1.41 4.96 -4.38
N VAL A 45 1.25 5.98 -3.56
CA VAL A 45 2.30 6.94 -3.23
C VAL A 45 2.51 6.95 -1.72
N TRP A 46 3.74 7.20 -1.30
CA TRP A 46 4.09 7.41 0.09
C TRP A 46 4.60 8.84 0.23
N ASP A 47 3.99 9.61 1.13
CA ASP A 47 4.30 11.03 1.29
C ASP A 47 5.39 11.31 2.34
N GLY A 48 6.06 10.27 2.82
CA GLY A 48 7.03 10.34 3.90
C GLY A 48 6.44 9.94 5.26
N GLU A 49 5.12 9.84 5.34
CA GLU A 49 4.40 9.41 6.55
C GLU A 49 3.35 8.34 6.23
N PHE A 50 2.45 8.61 5.28
CA PHE A 50 1.33 7.72 4.97
C PHE A 50 1.39 7.20 3.54
N VAL A 51 0.91 5.98 3.38
CA VAL A 51 0.63 5.40 2.06
C VAL A 51 -0.75 5.85 1.61
N ARG A 52 -0.85 6.30 0.35
CA ARG A 52 -2.10 6.72 -0.27
C ARG A 52 -2.31 5.98 -1.57
N PHE A 53 -3.56 5.62 -1.84
CA PHE A 53 -3.96 5.06 -3.12
C PHE A 53 -5.30 5.65 -3.57
N SER A 54 -5.60 5.51 -4.84
CA SER A 54 -6.76 6.15 -5.47
C SER A 54 -7.71 5.08 -6.01
N THR A 55 -9.01 5.38 -5.99
CA THR A 55 -10.01 4.56 -6.66
C THR A 55 -11.19 5.42 -7.11
N LEU A 56 -11.97 4.89 -8.04
CA LEU A 56 -13.26 5.48 -8.43
C LEU A 56 -14.35 5.05 -7.44
N LYS A 57 -15.28 5.95 -7.14
CA LYS A 57 -16.43 5.66 -6.27
C LYS A 57 -17.29 4.51 -6.80
N ALA A 58 -17.29 4.29 -8.11
CA ALA A 58 -18.06 3.20 -8.71
C ALA A 58 -17.45 1.81 -8.47
N ARG A 59 -16.20 1.73 -8.00
CA ARG A 59 -15.53 0.45 -7.81
C ARG A 59 -15.86 -0.20 -6.47
N GLN A 60 -15.80 -1.53 -6.46
CA GLN A 60 -16.07 -2.31 -5.25
C GLN A 60 -15.14 -1.95 -4.09
N LYS A 61 -13.89 -1.62 -4.38
CA LYS A 61 -12.91 -1.19 -3.38
C LYS A 61 -13.41 0.02 -2.56
N TYR A 62 -13.99 1.01 -3.23
CA TYR A 62 -14.57 2.15 -2.53
C TYR A 62 -15.72 1.72 -1.62
N LYS A 63 -16.62 0.89 -2.12
CA LYS A 63 -17.76 0.39 -1.36
C LYS A 63 -17.32 -0.41 -0.14
N ASN A 64 -16.31 -1.25 -0.29
CA ASN A 64 -15.75 -2.03 0.82
C ASN A 64 -15.22 -1.11 1.92
N LEU A 65 -14.36 -0.15 1.56
CA LEU A 65 -13.67 0.70 2.52
C LEU A 65 -14.59 1.79 3.09
N ALA A 66 -15.63 2.19 2.37
CA ALA A 66 -16.67 3.08 2.92
C ALA A 66 -17.48 2.38 4.01
N GLY A 67 -17.71 1.08 3.88
CA GLY A 67 -18.44 0.29 4.88
C GLY A 67 -17.59 -0.19 6.04
N ASP A 68 -16.32 -0.49 5.80
CA ASP A 68 -15.37 -0.93 6.83
C ASP A 68 -13.98 -0.43 6.44
N GLN A 69 -13.45 0.50 7.20
CA GLN A 69 -12.19 1.16 6.90
C GLN A 69 -10.96 0.28 7.15
N ARG A 70 -11.10 -0.86 7.81
CA ARG A 70 -9.96 -1.72 8.13
C ARG A 70 -9.26 -2.18 6.87
N VAL A 71 -7.94 -2.09 6.87
CA VAL A 71 -7.12 -2.40 5.71
C VAL A 71 -5.79 -2.98 6.16
N ALA A 72 -5.24 -3.88 5.36
CA ALA A 72 -3.87 -4.34 5.52
C ALA A 72 -3.19 -4.30 4.16
N LEU A 73 -1.98 -3.73 4.12
CA LEU A 73 -1.18 -3.63 2.91
C LEU A 73 0.12 -4.40 3.09
N CYS A 74 0.55 -5.05 2.00
CA CYS A 74 1.88 -5.62 1.90
C CYS A 74 2.52 -5.11 0.61
N ILE A 75 3.74 -4.57 0.73
CA ILE A 75 4.49 -4.04 -0.41
C ILE A 75 5.80 -4.79 -0.49
N ALA A 76 5.86 -5.82 -1.32
CA ALA A 76 7.06 -6.64 -1.44
C ALA A 76 8.10 -5.94 -2.33
N ASP A 77 9.38 -6.09 -1.94
CA ASP A 77 10.50 -5.78 -2.82
C ASP A 77 10.53 -6.82 -3.96
N PRO A 78 10.38 -6.43 -5.24
CA PRO A 78 10.35 -7.42 -6.32
C PRO A 78 11.63 -8.24 -6.46
N ALA A 79 12.78 -7.66 -6.10
CA ALA A 79 14.05 -8.38 -6.14
C ALA A 79 14.19 -9.37 -4.97
N HIS A 80 13.56 -9.06 -3.84
CA HIS A 80 13.59 -9.88 -2.63
C HIS A 80 12.22 -9.88 -1.98
N PRO A 81 11.27 -10.72 -2.45
CA PRO A 81 9.86 -10.63 -2.02
C PRO A 81 9.62 -10.90 -0.53
N TRP A 82 10.58 -11.50 0.15
CA TRP A 82 10.53 -11.71 1.60
C TRP A 82 10.98 -10.48 2.40
N ARG A 83 11.34 -9.39 1.74
CA ARG A 83 11.60 -8.09 2.35
C ARG A 83 10.42 -7.17 2.02
N TYR A 84 9.62 -6.84 3.02
CA TYR A 84 8.40 -6.05 2.81
C TYR A 84 7.97 -5.32 4.08
N PRO A 85 7.36 -4.14 3.96
CA PRO A 85 6.54 -3.59 5.03
C PRO A 85 5.12 -4.18 4.94
N GLU A 86 4.57 -4.54 6.09
CA GLU A 86 3.15 -4.78 6.26
C GLU A 86 2.56 -3.62 7.04
N ILE A 87 1.49 -3.03 6.54
CA ILE A 87 0.84 -1.87 7.15
C ILE A 87 -0.60 -2.27 7.44
N ARG A 88 -0.97 -2.29 8.72
CA ARG A 88 -2.35 -2.51 9.15
C ARG A 88 -2.91 -1.20 9.67
N GLY A 89 -4.16 -0.91 9.35
CA GLY A 89 -4.76 0.33 9.82
C GLY A 89 -6.13 0.57 9.25
N ASN A 90 -6.46 1.84 9.13
CA ASN A 90 -7.73 2.30 8.59
C ASN A 90 -7.48 3.18 7.36
N ALA A 91 -8.25 2.94 6.31
CA ALA A 91 -8.19 3.74 5.08
C ALA A 91 -9.25 4.85 5.17
N GLU A 92 -8.79 6.09 5.32
CA GLU A 92 -9.65 7.27 5.36
C GLU A 92 -9.76 7.87 3.96
N SER A 93 -10.99 8.11 3.51
CA SER A 93 -11.22 8.65 2.18
C SER A 93 -11.27 10.17 2.19
N THR A 94 -10.72 10.77 1.14
CA THR A 94 -10.83 12.20 0.84
C THR A 94 -11.25 12.35 -0.61
N GLU A 95 -12.20 13.25 -0.88
CA GLU A 95 -12.58 13.55 -2.26
C GLU A 95 -11.39 14.11 -3.03
N ASP A 96 -11.14 13.56 -4.22
CA ASP A 96 -10.03 13.96 -5.08
C ASP A 96 -10.53 14.92 -6.17
N THR A 97 -11.18 16.01 -5.76
CA THR A 97 -11.84 16.97 -6.67
C THR A 97 -10.85 17.72 -7.55
N ASP A 98 -9.69 18.10 -7.03
CA ASP A 98 -8.62 18.75 -7.78
C ASP A 98 -7.73 17.75 -8.54
N ARG A 99 -8.00 16.44 -8.37
CA ARG A 99 -7.28 15.34 -9.00
C ARG A 99 -5.81 15.21 -8.60
N SER A 100 -5.38 15.89 -7.55
CA SER A 100 -3.99 15.81 -7.08
C SER A 100 -3.59 14.41 -6.67
N GLY A 101 -4.51 13.64 -6.09
CA GLY A 101 -4.26 12.25 -5.68
C GLY A 101 -3.96 11.34 -6.85
N ILE A 102 -4.86 11.27 -7.82
CA ILE A 102 -4.62 10.40 -8.99
C ILE A 102 -3.49 10.90 -9.87
N ASN A 103 -3.30 12.21 -9.96
CA ASN A 103 -2.20 12.77 -10.72
C ASN A 103 -0.83 12.45 -10.09
N SER A 104 -0.75 12.36 -8.76
CA SER A 104 0.47 11.91 -8.09
C SER A 104 0.84 10.46 -8.44
N ILE A 105 -0.16 9.60 -8.60
CA ILE A 105 0.01 8.22 -9.09
C ILE A 105 0.53 8.23 -10.54
N ALA A 106 -0.08 9.03 -11.40
CA ALA A 106 0.36 9.16 -12.79
C ALA A 106 1.80 9.65 -12.88
N LYS A 107 2.19 10.60 -12.05
CA LYS A 107 3.56 11.11 -12.02
C LYS A 107 4.55 10.02 -11.63
N LYS A 108 4.25 9.26 -10.60
CA LYS A 108 5.13 8.22 -10.09
C LYS A 108 5.30 7.06 -11.08
N TYR A 109 4.19 6.54 -11.64
CA TYR A 109 4.21 5.29 -12.40
C TYR A 109 4.30 5.50 -13.92
N MET A 110 3.85 6.65 -14.41
CA MET A 110 3.74 6.92 -15.85
C MET A 110 4.59 8.11 -16.30
N ASN A 111 5.19 8.83 -15.35
CA ASN A 111 5.91 10.09 -15.60
C ASN A 111 5.05 11.12 -16.36
N GLN A 112 3.77 11.18 -16.03
CA GLN A 112 2.83 12.14 -16.57
C GLN A 112 2.27 13.04 -15.48
N ASP A 113 2.05 14.31 -15.78
CA ASP A 113 1.52 15.25 -14.81
C ASP A 113 0.02 15.07 -14.57
N VAL A 114 -0.70 14.52 -15.56
CA VAL A 114 -2.14 14.30 -15.51
C VAL A 114 -2.45 12.85 -15.84
N TYR A 115 -3.29 12.22 -15.02
CA TYR A 115 -3.77 10.86 -15.27
C TYR A 115 -4.70 10.85 -16.50
N PRO A 116 -4.39 10.05 -17.56
CA PRO A 116 -5.04 10.20 -18.84
C PRO A 116 -6.29 9.34 -19.05
N PHE A 117 -6.63 8.46 -18.11
CA PHE A 117 -7.62 7.40 -18.38
C PHE A 117 -8.99 7.62 -17.77
N ASP A 118 -9.21 8.69 -16.99
CA ASP A 118 -10.52 8.95 -16.45
C ASP A 118 -11.46 9.50 -17.51
N GLN A 119 -12.73 9.10 -17.42
CA GLN A 119 -13.80 9.53 -18.29
C GLN A 119 -14.58 10.68 -17.65
N PRO A 120 -15.28 11.51 -18.47
CA PRO A 120 -16.17 12.53 -17.92
C PRO A 120 -17.18 11.91 -16.94
N GLY A 121 -17.36 12.55 -15.78
CA GLY A 121 -18.25 12.06 -14.73
C GLY A 121 -17.60 11.11 -13.73
N ASP A 122 -16.39 10.66 -13.96
CA ASP A 122 -15.66 9.83 -13.00
C ASP A 122 -15.39 10.60 -11.71
N GLN A 123 -15.73 9.97 -10.58
CA GLN A 123 -15.52 10.54 -9.24
C GLN A 123 -14.44 9.73 -8.54
N ARG A 124 -13.35 10.40 -8.19
CA ARG A 124 -12.21 9.76 -7.50
C ARG A 124 -12.15 10.16 -6.04
N VAL A 125 -11.68 9.21 -5.25
CA VAL A 125 -11.26 9.44 -3.87
C VAL A 125 -9.82 8.99 -3.70
N THR A 126 -9.14 9.63 -2.75
CA THR A 126 -7.84 9.20 -2.25
C THR A 126 -8.05 8.56 -0.89
N PHE A 127 -7.55 7.35 -0.71
CA PHE A 127 -7.47 6.71 0.60
C PHE A 127 -6.11 6.97 1.21
N THR A 128 -6.10 7.48 2.43
CA THR A 128 -4.91 7.62 3.26
C THR A 128 -4.94 6.53 4.31
N VAL A 129 -3.92 5.69 4.33
CA VAL A 129 -3.85 4.59 5.30
C VAL A 129 -3.26 5.13 6.59
N LYS A 130 -4.08 5.18 7.64
CA LYS A 130 -3.65 5.55 9.00
C LYS A 130 -3.24 4.30 9.73
N PRO A 131 -1.94 4.07 9.95
CA PRO A 131 -1.48 2.81 10.48
C PRO A 131 -1.78 2.65 11.97
N THR A 132 -2.20 1.46 12.36
CA THR A 132 -2.26 1.01 13.75
C THR A 132 -1.10 0.09 14.09
N ARG A 133 -0.49 -0.51 13.07
CA ARG A 133 0.70 -1.35 13.21
C ARG A 133 1.46 -1.41 11.90
N ILE A 134 2.78 -1.29 11.97
CA ILE A 134 3.68 -1.51 10.84
C ILE A 134 4.71 -2.56 11.23
N ARG A 135 4.89 -3.56 10.38
CA ARG A 135 5.97 -4.54 10.48
C ARG A 135 6.84 -4.44 9.23
N ALA A 136 8.14 -4.34 9.44
CA ALA A 136 9.11 -4.33 8.34
C ALA A 136 9.89 -5.64 8.37
N GLU A 137 9.47 -6.58 7.53
CA GLU A 137 10.09 -7.90 7.44
C GLU A 137 11.32 -7.86 6.53
N TYR A 138 12.34 -8.62 6.92
CA TYR A 138 13.58 -8.75 6.19
C TYR A 138 14.21 -10.09 6.53
N VAL A 139 14.03 -11.06 5.66
CA VAL A 139 14.49 -12.44 5.89
C VAL A 139 15.65 -12.72 4.94
N HIS A 140 16.86 -12.36 5.36
CA HIS A 140 18.09 -12.56 4.59
C HIS A 140 19.20 -13.11 5.47
N ALA A 141 20.14 -13.82 4.85
CA ALA A 141 21.43 -14.04 5.45
C ALA A 141 22.25 -12.74 5.50
N ALA A 142 23.24 -12.68 6.37
CA ALA A 142 24.07 -11.50 6.53
C ALA A 142 24.79 -11.05 5.26
N ASP A 143 25.03 -11.99 4.31
CA ASP A 143 25.64 -11.72 3.01
C ASP A 143 24.62 -11.30 1.93
N GLY A 144 23.37 -11.13 2.30
CA GLY A 144 22.29 -10.74 1.39
C GLY A 144 21.64 -11.91 0.66
N THR A 145 22.07 -13.15 0.87
CA THR A 145 21.38 -14.30 0.29
C THR A 145 20.11 -14.62 1.07
N PRO A 146 19.05 -15.12 0.40
CA PRO A 146 17.83 -15.52 1.10
C PRO A 146 18.11 -16.67 2.07
N GLU A 147 17.78 -16.45 3.33
CA GLU A 147 17.80 -17.50 4.34
C GLU A 147 16.47 -18.21 4.37
N ASN A 148 16.44 -19.45 3.94
CA ASN A 148 15.30 -20.31 4.20
C ASN A 148 13.97 -19.59 4.06
N ILE A 149 13.86 -18.87 2.98
CA ILE A 149 12.67 -18.08 2.66
C ILE A 149 11.51 -18.56 3.53
N GLY A 150 10.97 -17.69 4.33
CA GLY A 150 10.03 -18.02 5.43
C GLY A 150 8.94 -19.03 5.12
N ILE A 151 8.59 -19.17 3.85
CA ILE A 151 7.67 -20.19 3.36
C ILE A 151 8.08 -21.62 3.69
N GLN A 152 9.36 -21.87 3.92
CA GLN A 152 9.85 -23.20 4.25
C GLN A 152 9.57 -23.60 5.69
N ARG A 153 9.08 -22.67 6.49
CA ARG A 153 8.90 -22.87 7.93
C ARG A 153 7.50 -22.48 8.41
N GLY A 154 6.64 -22.20 7.44
CA GLY A 154 5.27 -21.80 7.74
C GLY A 154 4.49 -22.84 8.50
#